data_5b2d201c45770a10a69045a97e65c3c4
#
_entry.id   5b2d201c45770a10a69045a97e65c3c4
#
_cell.length_a   1.000
_cell.length_b   1.000
_cell.length_c   1.000
_cell.angle_alpha   90.00
_cell.angle_beta   90.00
_cell.angle_gamma   90.00
#
_symmetry.space_group_name_H-M   'P 1'
#
loop_
_entity.id
_entity.type
_entity.pdbx_description
1 polymer ?
#
loop_
_entity_poly.entity_id
_entity_poly.type
_entity_poly.pdbx_seq_one_letter_code
_entity_poly.pdbx_strand_id
1 'polypeptide(L)'
;CMQQCMQYVDESDYVEMFVPHYISKKHFKKEWHDVEKTLFPGYLFVDTDRIEAVMEGLAKVHQYTRVLKDADVVSPITKEEQEFLSNMMDEHHIVRYSEGFLIGEKVCITSGPLKHYQGCIKTVDRHRRIAKLMIPVFGGMTPVEVGFGAVKRVSQEEFHQMKQQNIRKHQTAAPKEPGQVKVLKGAFEGMNGKLLSAEPERDEWT
;
A
#
# COMPACT_ATOMS: atom_id res chain seq x y z
N CYS A 1 20.42 1.35 -13.47
CA CYS A 1 19.97 0.08 -14.07
C CYS A 1 18.69 0.28 -14.91
N MET A 2 17.57 0.81 -14.36
CA MET A 2 16.31 1.01 -15.10
C MET A 2 16.50 1.75 -16.44
N GLN A 3 17.18 2.89 -16.45
CA GLN A 3 17.46 3.64 -17.69
C GLN A 3 18.21 2.82 -18.74
N GLN A 4 19.13 1.95 -18.33
CA GLN A 4 19.83 1.04 -19.27
C GLN A 4 18.86 -0.03 -19.81
N CYS A 5 18.00 -0.59 -18.98
CA CYS A 5 16.98 -1.54 -19.46
C CYS A 5 16.08 -0.89 -20.51
N MET A 6 15.61 0.33 -20.27
CA MET A 6 14.78 1.10 -21.23
C MET A 6 15.51 1.45 -22.53
N GLN A 7 16.85 1.44 -22.56
CA GLN A 7 17.62 1.66 -23.81
C GLN A 7 17.71 0.41 -24.71
N TYR A 8 17.59 -0.78 -24.13
CA TYR A 8 17.79 -2.04 -24.85
C TYR A 8 16.50 -2.83 -25.06
N VAL A 9 15.42 -2.50 -24.33
CA VAL A 9 14.09 -3.07 -24.54
C VAL A 9 13.27 -2.07 -25.35
N ASP A 10 12.65 -2.51 -26.43
CA ASP A 10 11.82 -1.64 -27.26
C ASP A 10 10.56 -1.22 -26.50
N GLU A 11 10.15 0.04 -26.63
CA GLU A 11 8.96 0.57 -25.96
C GLU A 11 7.67 -0.15 -26.38
N SER A 12 7.66 -0.79 -27.56
CA SER A 12 6.54 -1.61 -28.03
C SER A 12 6.44 -2.98 -27.35
N ASP A 13 7.47 -3.41 -26.63
CA ASP A 13 7.55 -4.72 -25.99
C ASP A 13 7.05 -4.74 -24.53
N TYR A 14 6.69 -3.58 -23.98
CA TYR A 14 6.14 -3.48 -22.62
C TYR A 14 5.10 -2.35 -22.53
N VAL A 15 4.16 -2.50 -21.61
CA VAL A 15 3.17 -1.47 -21.28
C VAL A 15 3.78 -0.46 -20.32
N GLU A 16 4.46 -0.96 -19.29
CA GLU A 16 5.11 -0.14 -18.29
C GLU A 16 6.34 -0.83 -17.71
N MET A 17 7.34 -0.02 -17.34
CA MET A 17 8.56 -0.48 -16.67
C MET A 17 8.87 0.46 -15.51
N PHE A 18 8.88 -0.04 -14.27
CA PHE A 18 9.02 0.79 -13.08
C PHE A 18 9.77 0.10 -11.94
N VAL A 19 10.27 0.90 -11.02
CA VAL A 19 10.85 0.46 -9.76
C VAL A 19 9.97 0.99 -8.63
N PRO A 20 9.34 0.12 -7.84
CA PRO A 20 8.54 0.56 -6.70
C PRO A 20 9.38 1.28 -5.65
N HIS A 21 8.85 2.39 -5.14
CA HIS A 21 9.50 3.20 -4.13
C HIS A 21 8.62 3.37 -2.88
N TYR A 22 9.21 3.87 -1.81
CA TYR A 22 8.47 4.32 -0.64
C TYR A 22 9.04 5.63 -0.09
N ILE A 23 8.19 6.45 0.49
CA ILE A 23 8.63 7.66 1.17
C ILE A 23 9.07 7.32 2.58
N SER A 24 10.28 7.72 2.92
CA SER A 24 10.88 7.61 4.25
C SER A 24 11.21 8.98 4.80
N LYS A 25 11.24 9.13 6.12
CA LYS A 25 11.69 10.36 6.78
C LYS A 25 13.16 10.24 7.18
N LYS A 26 13.96 11.23 6.84
CA LYS A 26 15.34 11.37 7.29
C LYS A 26 15.50 12.65 8.09
N HIS A 27 16.08 12.53 9.29
CA HIS A 27 16.39 13.69 10.12
C HIS A 27 17.74 14.29 9.70
N PHE A 28 17.73 15.55 9.27
CA PHE A 28 18.92 16.28 8.86
C PHE A 28 18.77 17.75 9.25
N LYS A 29 19.85 18.37 9.77
CA LYS A 29 19.87 19.79 10.22
C LYS A 29 18.69 20.17 11.14
N LYS A 30 18.32 19.28 12.08
CA LYS A 30 17.20 19.43 13.03
C LYS A 30 15.79 19.38 12.41
N GLU A 31 15.67 19.05 11.13
CA GLU A 31 14.41 18.93 10.42
C GLU A 31 14.22 17.53 9.83
N TRP A 32 12.97 17.15 9.61
CA TRP A 32 12.63 15.90 8.96
C TRP A 32 12.31 16.15 7.48
N HIS A 33 13.07 15.48 6.61
CA HIS A 33 12.90 15.55 5.17
C HIS A 33 12.35 14.24 4.62
N ASP A 34 11.50 14.34 3.61
CA ASP A 34 11.06 13.18 2.86
C ASP A 34 12.16 12.73 1.92
N VAL A 35 12.41 11.43 1.93
CA VAL A 35 13.41 10.78 1.08
C VAL A 35 12.75 9.57 0.44
N GLU A 36 12.78 9.53 -0.87
CA GLU A 36 12.34 8.39 -1.65
C GLU A 36 13.36 7.27 -1.61
N LYS A 37 12.91 6.04 -1.39
CA LYS A 37 13.75 4.85 -1.36
C LYS A 37 13.09 3.72 -2.13
N THR A 38 13.89 2.86 -2.72
CA THR A 38 13.42 1.67 -3.42
C THR A 38 12.78 0.68 -2.44
N LEU A 39 11.56 0.22 -2.77
CA LEU A 39 10.81 -0.74 -1.97
C LEU A 39 11.42 -2.15 -2.04
N PHE A 40 11.81 -2.58 -3.24
CA PHE A 40 12.46 -3.87 -3.51
C PHE A 40 13.83 -3.62 -4.14
N PRO A 41 14.91 -3.49 -3.34
CA PRO A 41 16.24 -3.24 -3.87
C PRO A 41 16.68 -4.34 -4.84
N GLY A 42 17.08 -3.95 -6.05
CA GLY A 42 17.52 -4.86 -7.09
C GLY A 42 16.43 -5.42 -8.00
N TYR A 43 15.17 -5.09 -7.77
CA TYR A 43 14.05 -5.51 -8.62
C TYR A 43 13.55 -4.36 -9.49
N LEU A 44 13.24 -4.70 -10.73
CA LEU A 44 12.57 -3.88 -11.73
C LEU A 44 11.30 -4.63 -12.14
N PHE A 45 10.18 -3.95 -12.17
CA PHE A 45 8.90 -4.50 -12.59
C PHE A 45 8.65 -4.12 -14.04
N VAL A 46 8.13 -5.04 -14.82
CA VAL A 46 7.79 -4.85 -16.21
C VAL A 46 6.41 -5.44 -16.46
N ASP A 47 5.51 -4.64 -16.97
CA ASP A 47 4.19 -5.08 -17.45
C ASP A 47 4.30 -5.33 -18.96
N THR A 48 4.14 -6.58 -19.39
CA THR A 48 4.31 -7.00 -20.77
C THR A 48 3.54 -8.27 -21.09
N ASP A 49 3.07 -8.38 -22.30
CA ASP A 49 2.58 -9.60 -22.94
C ASP A 49 3.64 -10.26 -23.88
N ARG A 50 4.82 -9.62 -24.02
CA ARG A 50 5.91 -10.02 -24.93
C ARG A 50 7.20 -10.31 -24.17
N ILE A 51 7.12 -11.21 -23.20
CA ILE A 51 8.22 -11.49 -22.27
C ILE A 51 9.52 -11.93 -22.97
N GLU A 52 9.42 -12.66 -24.08
CA GLU A 52 10.59 -13.13 -24.85
C GLU A 52 11.37 -11.94 -25.43
N ALA A 53 10.69 -10.95 -25.99
CA ALA A 53 11.32 -9.74 -26.54
C ALA A 53 11.98 -8.92 -25.42
N VAL A 54 11.32 -8.79 -24.29
CA VAL A 54 11.90 -8.15 -23.09
C VAL A 54 13.17 -8.88 -22.64
N MET A 55 13.16 -10.22 -22.59
CA MET A 55 14.34 -11.02 -22.22
C MET A 55 15.50 -10.81 -23.20
N GLU A 56 15.23 -10.76 -24.50
CA GLU A 56 16.24 -10.49 -25.53
C GLU A 56 16.86 -9.09 -25.38
N GLY A 57 16.04 -8.10 -25.06
CA GLY A 57 16.50 -6.74 -24.76
C GLY A 57 17.38 -6.70 -23.52
N LEU A 58 16.92 -7.32 -22.42
CA LEU A 58 17.65 -7.37 -21.15
C LEU A 58 19.00 -8.12 -21.27
N ALA A 59 19.11 -9.10 -22.15
CA ALA A 59 20.38 -9.81 -22.39
C ALA A 59 21.49 -8.91 -22.93
N LYS A 60 21.14 -7.77 -23.53
CA LYS A 60 22.10 -6.78 -24.07
C LYS A 60 22.58 -5.77 -23.01
N VAL A 61 21.93 -5.75 -21.83
CA VAL A 61 22.30 -4.84 -20.75
C VAL A 61 23.61 -5.27 -20.11
N HIS A 62 24.58 -4.38 -20.03
CA HIS A 62 25.91 -4.68 -19.46
C HIS A 62 25.89 -5.05 -17.98
N GLN A 63 24.91 -4.58 -17.23
CA GLN A 63 24.69 -4.99 -15.84
C GLN A 63 23.99 -6.34 -15.82
N TYR A 64 24.31 -7.14 -14.79
CA TYR A 64 23.66 -8.45 -14.64
C TYR A 64 22.17 -8.29 -14.34
N THR A 65 21.37 -8.40 -15.39
CA THR A 65 19.90 -8.36 -15.33
C THR A 65 19.35 -9.69 -15.81
N ARG A 66 18.33 -10.19 -15.13
CA ARG A 66 17.61 -11.40 -15.52
C ARG A 66 16.16 -11.32 -15.08
N VAL A 67 15.30 -11.92 -15.86
CA VAL A 67 13.91 -12.16 -15.46
C VAL A 67 13.87 -13.21 -14.35
N LEU A 68 13.00 -13.00 -13.38
CA LEU A 68 12.77 -13.95 -12.29
C LEU A 68 12.19 -15.25 -12.87
N LYS A 69 12.81 -16.38 -12.52
CA LYS A 69 12.41 -17.71 -12.97
C LYS A 69 12.34 -18.68 -11.79
N ASP A 70 11.43 -19.62 -11.89
CA ASP A 70 11.38 -20.80 -11.05
C ASP A 70 11.61 -22.01 -11.93
N ALA A 71 12.69 -22.78 -11.66
CA ALA A 71 13.09 -23.97 -12.44
C ALA A 71 13.07 -23.75 -13.98
N ASP A 72 13.69 -22.64 -14.45
CA ASP A 72 13.76 -22.20 -15.86
C ASP A 72 12.45 -21.67 -16.48
N VAL A 73 11.35 -21.69 -15.75
CA VAL A 73 10.08 -21.08 -16.19
C VAL A 73 10.00 -19.65 -15.64
N VAL A 74 9.62 -18.70 -16.50
CA VAL A 74 9.36 -17.31 -16.05
C VAL A 74 8.28 -17.33 -15.00
N SER A 75 8.55 -16.72 -13.85
CA SER A 75 7.63 -16.63 -12.72
C SER A 75 7.08 -15.19 -12.61
N PRO A 76 5.95 -14.89 -13.26
CA PRO A 76 5.30 -13.60 -13.11
C PRO A 76 4.73 -13.46 -11.69
N ILE A 77 4.53 -12.25 -11.24
CA ILE A 77 3.75 -12.00 -10.02
C ILE A 77 2.31 -12.41 -10.26
N THR A 78 1.68 -13.03 -9.27
CA THR A 78 0.28 -13.46 -9.37
C THR A 78 -0.67 -12.26 -9.36
N LYS A 79 -1.93 -12.47 -9.76
CA LYS A 79 -2.95 -11.41 -9.71
C LYS A 79 -3.15 -10.88 -8.29
N GLU A 80 -3.13 -11.76 -7.31
CA GLU A 80 -3.27 -11.42 -5.90
C GLU A 80 -2.10 -10.57 -5.40
N GLU A 81 -0.87 -10.91 -5.81
CA GLU A 81 0.33 -10.12 -5.50
C GLU A 81 0.28 -8.75 -6.19
N GLN A 82 -0.16 -8.70 -7.45
CA GLN A 82 -0.33 -7.46 -8.21
C GLN A 82 -1.37 -6.55 -7.55
N GLU A 83 -2.52 -7.10 -7.18
CA GLU A 83 -3.60 -6.38 -6.50
C GLU A 83 -3.13 -5.83 -5.14
N PHE A 84 -2.39 -6.66 -4.38
CA PHE A 84 -1.78 -6.25 -3.13
C PHE A 84 -0.86 -5.04 -3.30
N LEU A 85 0.06 -5.12 -4.26
CA LEU A 85 1.01 -4.04 -4.54
C LEU A 85 0.31 -2.77 -5.05
N SER A 86 -0.62 -2.91 -5.99
CA SER A 86 -1.39 -1.78 -6.55
C SER A 86 -2.19 -1.05 -5.48
N ASN A 87 -2.78 -1.77 -4.53
CA ASN A 87 -3.51 -1.16 -3.41
C ASN A 87 -2.60 -0.47 -2.38
N MET A 88 -1.32 -0.83 -2.35
CA MET A 88 -0.35 -0.27 -1.42
C MET A 88 0.39 0.95 -1.99
N MET A 89 0.53 1.04 -3.31
CA MET A 89 1.20 2.11 -4.03
C MET A 89 0.22 3.14 -4.60
N ASP A 90 0.70 4.34 -4.86
CA ASP A 90 -0.03 5.35 -5.64
C ASP A 90 0.22 5.18 -7.16
N GLU A 91 -0.36 6.07 -7.97
CA GLU A 91 -0.22 6.10 -9.44
C GLU A 91 1.22 6.28 -9.95
N HIS A 92 2.14 6.66 -9.07
CA HIS A 92 3.57 6.79 -9.38
C HIS A 92 4.40 5.62 -8.82
N HIS A 93 3.76 4.52 -8.44
CA HIS A 93 4.37 3.34 -7.81
C HIS A 93 5.10 3.65 -6.50
N ILE A 94 4.59 4.63 -5.74
CA ILE A 94 5.19 5.05 -4.47
C ILE A 94 4.27 4.67 -3.31
N VAL A 95 4.82 3.93 -2.34
CA VAL A 95 4.16 3.71 -1.05
C VAL A 95 4.34 4.96 -0.20
N ARG A 96 3.26 5.70 0.00
CA ARG A 96 3.24 6.85 0.90
C ARG A 96 3.33 6.37 2.35
N TYR A 97 3.82 7.21 3.26
CA TYR A 97 3.85 6.80 4.65
C TYR A 97 2.46 6.76 5.28
N SER A 98 2.32 5.86 6.23
CA SER A 98 1.10 5.71 7.02
C SER A 98 1.28 6.32 8.39
N GLU A 99 0.18 6.75 9.00
CA GLU A 99 0.17 7.29 10.35
C GLU A 99 -0.57 6.38 11.30
N GLY A 100 -0.17 6.42 12.56
CA GLY A 100 -0.80 5.60 13.57
C GLY A 100 -0.19 5.81 14.95
N PHE A 101 -0.59 4.96 15.88
CA PHE A 101 -0.11 4.98 17.25
C PHE A 101 0.11 3.56 17.78
N LEU A 102 0.84 3.45 18.89
CA LEU A 102 1.10 2.20 19.58
C LEU A 102 0.27 2.13 20.85
N ILE A 103 -0.46 1.02 21.01
CA ILE A 103 -1.14 0.65 22.26
C ILE A 103 -0.39 -0.53 22.82
N GLY A 104 0.46 -0.30 23.83
CA GLY A 104 1.40 -1.33 24.26
C GLY A 104 2.34 -1.71 23.10
N GLU A 105 2.28 -2.97 22.67
CA GLU A 105 3.03 -3.49 21.51
C GLU A 105 2.25 -3.51 20.21
N LYS A 106 0.93 -3.26 20.24
CA LYS A 106 0.08 -3.28 19.06
C LYS A 106 0.15 -1.97 18.30
N VAL A 107 0.34 -2.08 16.98
CA VAL A 107 0.29 -0.95 16.06
C VAL A 107 -1.15 -0.75 15.63
N CYS A 108 -1.64 0.48 15.69
CA CYS A 108 -2.94 0.88 15.17
C CYS A 108 -2.75 1.96 14.10
N ILE A 109 -3.07 1.63 12.87
CA ILE A 109 -2.93 2.54 11.73
C ILE A 109 -4.21 3.36 11.60
N THR A 110 -4.05 4.68 11.53
CA THR A 110 -5.18 5.62 11.39
C THR A 110 -5.37 6.09 9.96
N SER A 111 -4.27 6.24 9.23
CA SER A 111 -4.30 6.71 7.84
C SER A 111 -3.15 6.14 7.02
N GLY A 112 -3.28 6.24 5.70
CA GLY A 112 -2.28 5.78 4.75
C GLY A 112 -2.47 4.33 4.29
N PRO A 113 -1.62 3.87 3.35
CA PRO A 113 -1.79 2.59 2.67
C PRO A 113 -1.76 1.38 3.60
N LEU A 114 -1.04 1.44 4.73
CA LEU A 114 -0.96 0.32 5.67
C LEU A 114 -2.24 0.08 6.49
N LYS A 115 -3.27 0.92 6.35
CA LYS A 115 -4.51 0.80 7.13
C LYS A 115 -5.17 -0.58 6.98
N HIS A 116 -5.14 -1.14 5.78
CA HIS A 116 -5.68 -2.45 5.47
C HIS A 116 -4.68 -3.60 5.64
N TYR A 117 -3.41 -3.29 5.91
CA TYR A 117 -2.30 -4.25 5.97
C TYR A 117 -1.62 -4.31 7.35
N GLN A 118 -2.35 -3.96 8.41
CA GLN A 118 -1.81 -3.97 9.78
C GLN A 118 -1.26 -5.34 10.19
N GLY A 119 -1.89 -6.43 9.71
CA GLY A 119 -1.42 -7.80 9.97
C GLY A 119 -0.06 -8.14 9.36
N CYS A 120 0.37 -7.40 8.33
CA CYS A 120 1.67 -7.57 7.69
C CYS A 120 2.81 -6.91 8.49
N ILE A 121 2.49 -6.00 9.43
CA ILE A 121 3.49 -5.26 10.20
C ILE A 121 4.10 -6.17 11.26
N LYS A 122 5.41 -6.31 11.24
CA LYS A 122 6.17 -7.07 12.24
C LYS A 122 6.72 -6.17 13.34
N THR A 123 7.33 -5.05 12.96
CA THR A 123 7.91 -4.10 13.91
C THR A 123 7.80 -2.67 13.39
N VAL A 124 7.80 -1.71 14.31
CA VAL A 124 7.86 -0.29 14.00
C VAL A 124 9.05 0.34 14.73
N ASP A 125 9.99 0.88 13.93
CA ASP A 125 11.09 1.70 14.43
C ASP A 125 10.65 3.17 14.50
N ARG A 126 10.37 3.64 15.70
CA ARG A 126 9.90 5.01 15.94
C ARG A 126 10.97 6.07 15.71
N HIS A 127 12.23 5.74 15.96
CA HIS A 127 13.34 6.67 15.80
C HIS A 127 13.64 6.90 14.32
N ARG A 128 13.61 5.83 13.53
CA ARG A 128 13.81 5.88 12.08
C ARG A 128 12.52 6.20 11.31
N ARG A 129 11.37 6.16 11.97
CA ARG A 129 10.04 6.30 11.37
C ARG A 129 9.81 5.32 10.23
N ILE A 130 10.07 4.05 10.50
CA ILE A 130 9.97 2.95 9.54
C ILE A 130 9.12 1.83 10.15
N ALA A 131 8.21 1.29 9.36
CA ALA A 131 7.55 0.02 9.64
C ALA A 131 8.22 -1.09 8.80
N LYS A 132 8.50 -2.23 9.44
CA LYS A 132 8.96 -3.45 8.77
C LYS A 132 7.78 -4.39 8.60
N LEU A 133 7.55 -4.80 7.37
CA LEU A 133 6.45 -5.66 6.98
C LEU A 133 6.96 -6.98 6.42
N MET A 134 6.09 -7.99 6.50
CA MET A 134 6.21 -9.20 5.69
C MET A 134 5.02 -9.22 4.73
N ILE A 135 5.29 -9.12 3.44
CA ILE A 135 4.25 -9.06 2.41
C ILE A 135 4.31 -10.27 1.48
N PRO A 136 3.16 -10.77 1.00
CA PRO A 136 3.10 -11.93 0.10
C PRO A 136 3.44 -11.49 -1.33
N VAL A 137 4.72 -11.56 -1.71
CA VAL A 137 5.19 -11.22 -3.06
C VAL A 137 6.36 -12.14 -3.43
N PHE A 138 6.49 -12.45 -4.71
CA PHE A 138 7.50 -13.36 -5.29
C PHE A 138 7.33 -14.81 -4.83
N GLY A 139 6.08 -15.26 -4.72
CA GLY A 139 5.75 -16.63 -4.29
C GLY A 139 6.01 -16.91 -2.82
N GLY A 140 6.27 -15.90 -1.99
CA GLY A 140 6.55 -16.06 -0.56
C GLY A 140 6.36 -14.80 0.26
N MET A 141 6.75 -14.87 1.53
CA MET A 141 6.69 -13.73 2.43
C MET A 141 7.99 -12.92 2.35
N THR A 142 7.93 -11.75 1.72
CA THR A 142 9.07 -10.88 1.48
C THR A 142 9.14 -9.75 2.52
N PRO A 143 10.31 -9.56 3.18
CA PRO A 143 10.49 -8.45 4.10
C PRO A 143 10.66 -7.13 3.35
N VAL A 144 9.90 -6.10 3.74
CA VAL A 144 10.04 -4.74 3.20
C VAL A 144 10.02 -3.70 4.31
N GLU A 145 10.62 -2.56 4.03
CA GLU A 145 10.54 -1.38 4.88
C GLU A 145 9.69 -0.31 4.20
N VAL A 146 8.82 0.36 4.96
CA VAL A 146 8.04 1.50 4.48
C VAL A 146 8.05 2.62 5.52
N GLY A 147 7.81 3.84 5.07
CA GLY A 147 7.77 4.98 5.96
C GLY A 147 6.54 4.93 6.89
N PHE A 148 6.78 5.29 8.12
CA PHE A 148 5.76 5.39 9.15
C PHE A 148 5.83 6.74 9.84
N GLY A 149 4.69 7.43 9.95
CA GLY A 149 4.62 8.77 10.55
C GLY A 149 4.95 8.78 12.04
N ALA A 150 4.77 9.92 12.68
CA ALA A 150 5.07 10.07 14.09
C ALA A 150 4.20 9.15 14.95
N VAL A 151 4.85 8.17 15.59
CA VAL A 151 4.16 7.20 16.44
C VAL A 151 4.06 7.75 17.85
N LYS A 152 2.85 8.12 18.28
CA LYS A 152 2.55 8.35 19.70
C LYS A 152 2.26 7.02 20.38
N ARG A 153 2.77 6.84 21.60
CA ARG A 153 2.25 5.80 22.49
C ARG A 153 1.00 6.35 23.14
N VAL A 154 -0.04 5.56 23.11
CA VAL A 154 -1.33 5.86 23.71
C VAL A 154 -1.63 4.76 24.72
N SER A 155 -2.10 5.13 25.91
CA SER A 155 -2.58 4.14 26.88
C SER A 155 -3.88 3.50 26.38
N GLN A 156 -4.24 2.32 26.93
CA GLN A 156 -5.52 1.69 26.59
C GLN A 156 -6.72 2.59 26.93
N GLU A 157 -6.61 3.36 27.99
CA GLU A 157 -7.64 4.29 28.45
C GLU A 157 -7.80 5.47 27.48
N GLU A 158 -6.70 6.10 27.07
CA GLU A 158 -6.70 7.16 26.06
C GLU A 158 -7.26 6.68 24.72
N PHE A 159 -6.93 5.45 24.31
CA PHE A 159 -7.49 4.87 23.10
C PHE A 159 -9.01 4.67 23.17
N HIS A 160 -9.52 4.16 24.29
CA HIS A 160 -10.95 4.03 24.53
C HIS A 160 -11.67 5.38 24.45
N GLN A 161 -11.09 6.42 25.05
CA GLN A 161 -11.63 7.77 25.01
C GLN A 161 -11.64 8.34 23.58
N MET A 162 -10.56 8.16 22.82
CA MET A 162 -10.49 8.57 21.40
C MET A 162 -11.54 7.85 20.54
N LYS A 163 -11.74 6.55 20.75
CA LYS A 163 -12.76 5.76 20.06
C LYS A 163 -14.16 6.25 20.37
N GLN A 164 -14.45 6.54 21.62
CA GLN A 164 -15.76 7.09 22.03
C GLN A 164 -16.00 8.51 21.49
N GLN A 165 -14.98 9.37 21.45
CA GLN A 165 -15.08 10.70 20.85
C GLN A 165 -15.34 10.65 19.34
N ASN A 166 -14.72 9.73 18.62
CA ASN A 166 -14.97 9.54 17.19
C ASN A 166 -16.39 9.01 16.92
N ILE A 167 -16.88 8.09 17.73
CA ILE A 167 -18.26 7.59 17.62
C ILE A 167 -19.26 8.75 17.85
N ARG A 168 -19.03 9.60 18.87
CA ARG A 168 -19.87 10.77 19.13
C ARG A 168 -19.83 11.80 17.98
N LYS A 169 -18.67 12.05 17.37
CA LYS A 169 -18.54 12.95 16.20
C LYS A 169 -19.28 12.43 14.98
N HIS A 170 -19.29 11.12 14.74
CA HIS A 170 -20.04 10.53 13.65
C HIS A 170 -21.55 10.46 13.93
N GLN A 171 -21.97 10.35 15.18
CA GLN A 171 -23.39 10.39 15.57
C GLN A 171 -23.98 11.82 15.53
N THR A 172 -23.15 12.86 15.76
CA THR A 172 -23.58 14.28 15.62
C THR A 172 -23.58 14.76 14.17
N ALA A 173 -23.02 14.02 13.23
CA ALA A 173 -23.07 14.28 11.79
C ALA A 173 -24.22 13.52 11.08
N ALA A 174 -25.25 13.10 11.82
CA ALA A 174 -26.45 12.54 11.23
C ALA A 174 -27.13 13.56 10.29
N PRO A 175 -27.65 13.14 9.14
CA PRO A 175 -28.30 14.03 8.21
C PRO A 175 -29.45 14.77 8.91
N LYS A 176 -29.54 16.08 8.67
CA LYS A 176 -30.53 16.98 9.30
C LYS A 176 -31.99 16.65 8.94
N GLU A 177 -32.23 15.70 8.02
CA GLU A 177 -33.56 15.26 7.64
C GLU A 177 -33.64 13.72 7.63
N PRO A 178 -34.57 13.11 8.36
CA PRO A 178 -34.75 11.67 8.34
C PRO A 178 -35.29 11.23 6.96
N GLY A 179 -34.56 10.35 6.30
CA GLY A 179 -35.00 9.66 5.09
C GLY A 179 -34.35 10.07 3.78
N GLN A 180 -33.37 10.97 3.77
CA GLN A 180 -32.57 11.22 2.58
C GLN A 180 -31.18 10.55 2.68
N VAL A 181 -30.86 9.71 1.70
CA VAL A 181 -29.56 9.03 1.56
C VAL A 181 -28.91 9.50 0.28
N LYS A 182 -27.66 9.95 0.37
CA LYS A 182 -26.84 10.26 -0.79
C LYS A 182 -25.85 9.12 -1.01
N VAL A 183 -25.91 8.50 -2.18
CA VAL A 183 -24.92 7.48 -2.57
C VAL A 183 -23.62 8.17 -2.92
N LEU A 184 -22.56 7.86 -2.13
CA LEU A 184 -21.23 8.49 -2.27
C LEU A 184 -20.26 7.70 -3.14
N LYS A 185 -20.55 6.42 -3.39
CA LYS A 185 -19.73 5.55 -4.27
C LYS A 185 -20.57 4.44 -4.88
N GLY A 186 -20.28 4.12 -6.15
CA GLY A 186 -20.91 3.01 -6.89
C GLY A 186 -21.68 3.47 -8.12
N ALA A 187 -22.41 2.52 -8.76
CA ALA A 187 -23.17 2.78 -10.00
C ALA A 187 -24.23 3.91 -9.90
N PHE A 188 -24.63 4.28 -8.69
CA PHE A 188 -25.61 5.33 -8.41
C PHE A 188 -25.01 6.53 -7.68
N GLU A 189 -23.73 6.78 -7.85
CA GLU A 189 -23.01 7.89 -7.20
C GLU A 189 -23.64 9.25 -7.58
N GLY A 190 -23.87 10.07 -6.58
CA GLY A 190 -24.48 11.40 -6.77
C GLY A 190 -26.01 11.44 -6.81
N MET A 191 -26.70 10.30 -6.82
CA MET A 191 -28.15 10.25 -6.72
C MET A 191 -28.63 10.46 -5.28
N ASN A 192 -29.70 11.23 -5.12
CA ASN A 192 -30.40 11.40 -3.85
C ASN A 192 -31.64 10.51 -3.85
N GLY A 193 -31.78 9.69 -2.82
CA GLY A 193 -32.93 8.82 -2.65
C GLY A 193 -33.52 8.90 -1.26
N LYS A 194 -34.78 8.47 -1.11
CA LYS A 194 -35.44 8.34 0.19
C LYS A 194 -35.33 6.90 0.64
N LEU A 195 -34.84 6.67 1.86
CA LEU A 195 -34.80 5.34 2.44
C LEU A 195 -36.23 4.88 2.73
N LEU A 196 -36.68 3.82 2.03
CA LEU A 196 -38.03 3.27 2.24
C LEU A 196 -38.07 2.26 3.39
N SER A 197 -37.01 1.47 3.58
CA SER A 197 -36.77 0.60 4.74
C SER A 197 -35.30 0.20 4.83
N ALA A 198 -34.78 0.03 6.04
CA ALA A 198 -33.52 -0.63 6.31
C ALA A 198 -33.84 -1.81 7.25
N GLU A 199 -33.78 -3.01 6.75
CA GLU A 199 -33.74 -4.18 7.62
C GLU A 199 -32.31 -4.34 8.13
N PRO A 200 -32.09 -4.52 9.45
CA PRO A 200 -30.77 -4.84 9.95
C PRO A 200 -30.40 -6.25 9.48
N GLU A 201 -29.27 -6.38 8.79
CA GLU A 201 -28.68 -7.68 8.52
C GLU A 201 -28.50 -8.43 9.85
N ARG A 202 -29.10 -9.60 9.96
CA ARG A 202 -28.84 -10.52 11.06
C ARG A 202 -27.47 -11.14 10.79
N ASP A 203 -26.51 -10.81 11.65
CA ASP A 203 -25.26 -11.55 11.76
C ASP A 203 -25.60 -12.99 12.21
N GLU A 204 -25.73 -13.92 11.28
CA GLU A 204 -25.69 -15.35 11.57
C GLU A 204 -24.24 -15.80 11.65
N TRP A 205 -23.71 -15.81 12.87
CA TRP A 205 -22.52 -16.58 13.20
C TRP A 205 -22.97 -17.86 13.90
N THR A 206 -22.88 -18.96 13.19
CA THR A 206 -22.78 -20.33 13.73
C THR A 206 -21.51 -20.97 13.22
#